data_5090329547bd2231bc9fe14308ee418c
#
_entry.id   5090329547bd2231bc9fe14308ee418c
#
_cell.length_a   1.000
_cell.length_b   1.000
_cell.length_c   1.000
_cell.angle_alpha   90.00
_cell.angle_beta   90.00
_cell.angle_gamma   90.00
#
_symmetry.space_group_name_H-M   'P 1'
#
loop_
_entity.id
_entity.type
_entity.pdbx_description
1 polymer ?
#
loop_
_entity_poly.entity_id
_entity_poly.type
_entity_poly.pdbx_seq_one_letter_code
_entity_poly.pdbx_strand_id
1 'polypeptide(L)'
;MKIRLVHVYPRELGINGDLGNVMALVKRAAWRGIEVDVVEYNPGDSFPDSVDLVHVGSGPRSGQLAVAADLERIAAALRDLKAQDVPFLAIAGGWQLLGQSVTTEAGEVSAAAAVFSSAVTLEAGRHVGEVVLDSPFGRLAGFENHGSATIVFGDARPLGTVIASGRKKT
;
A
#
# COMPACT_ATOMS: atom_id res chain seq x y z
N MET A 1 -26.21 2.24 -0.59
CA MET A 1 -25.16 1.22 -0.81
C MET A 1 -24.25 1.23 0.41
N LYS A 2 -23.84 0.07 0.90
CA LYS A 2 -22.89 -0.08 2.00
C LYS A 2 -21.71 -0.89 1.49
N ILE A 3 -20.48 -0.47 1.84
CA ILE A 3 -19.24 -1.18 1.53
C ILE A 3 -18.44 -1.43 2.79
N ARG A 4 -17.64 -2.49 2.80
CA ARG A 4 -16.72 -2.81 3.89
C ARG A 4 -15.28 -2.54 3.49
N LEU A 5 -14.65 -1.61 4.22
CA LEU A 5 -13.23 -1.31 4.12
C LEU A 5 -12.48 -2.03 5.23
N VAL A 6 -11.54 -2.90 4.86
CA VAL A 6 -10.64 -3.52 5.84
C VAL A 6 -9.35 -2.70 5.90
N HIS A 7 -9.08 -2.15 7.09
CA HIS A 7 -7.85 -1.44 7.42
C HIS A 7 -6.88 -2.41 8.09
N VAL A 8 -5.89 -2.85 7.34
CA VAL A 8 -4.96 -3.91 7.76
C VAL A 8 -3.81 -3.32 8.57
N TYR A 9 -3.62 -3.82 9.77
CA TYR A 9 -2.56 -3.45 10.72
C TYR A 9 -2.49 -1.95 11.06
N PRO A 10 -3.63 -1.29 11.41
CA PRO A 10 -3.62 0.15 11.68
C PRO A 10 -2.70 0.56 12.84
N ARG A 11 -2.43 -0.35 13.78
CA ARG A 11 -1.57 -0.08 14.94
C ARG A 11 -0.08 -0.07 14.56
N GLU A 12 0.35 -0.98 13.71
CA GLU A 12 1.73 -1.16 13.28
C GLU A 12 2.07 -0.31 12.04
N LEU A 13 1.08 -0.10 11.16
CA LEU A 13 1.23 0.55 9.86
C LEU A 13 0.39 1.84 9.71
N GLY A 14 -0.07 2.44 10.80
CA GLY A 14 -0.94 3.62 10.80
C GLY A 14 -0.22 4.95 10.97
N ILE A 15 1.06 5.06 10.58
CA ILE A 15 1.84 6.30 10.69
C ILE A 15 1.78 7.15 9.42
N ASN A 16 2.38 8.35 9.47
CA ASN A 16 2.50 9.27 8.32
C ASN A 16 1.15 9.70 7.70
N GLY A 17 0.09 9.72 8.49
CA GLY A 17 -1.22 10.17 8.05
C GLY A 17 -2.09 9.10 7.39
N ASP A 18 -1.74 7.82 7.47
CA ASP A 18 -2.51 6.74 6.85
C ASP A 18 -3.93 6.61 7.41
N LEU A 19 -4.16 6.93 8.69
CA LEU A 19 -5.52 7.09 9.22
C LEU A 19 -6.30 8.16 8.46
N GLY A 20 -5.64 9.22 7.98
CA GLY A 20 -6.23 10.26 7.13
C GLY A 20 -6.71 9.71 5.79
N ASN A 21 -6.03 8.71 5.22
CA ASN A 21 -6.48 8.04 3.99
C ASN A 21 -7.82 7.35 4.21
N VAL A 22 -7.97 6.57 5.29
CA VAL A 22 -9.23 5.92 5.65
C VAL A 22 -10.34 6.95 5.90
N MET A 23 -10.04 7.99 6.68
CA MET A 23 -11.00 9.08 6.94
C MET A 23 -11.44 9.78 5.64
N ALA A 24 -10.52 10.05 4.72
CA ALA A 24 -10.80 10.65 3.43
C ALA A 24 -11.69 9.74 2.58
N LEU A 25 -11.42 8.45 2.51
CA LEU A 25 -12.23 7.47 1.79
C LEU A 25 -13.65 7.41 2.35
N VAL A 26 -13.80 7.28 3.68
CA VAL A 26 -15.09 7.25 4.37
C VAL A 26 -15.88 8.54 4.10
N LYS A 27 -15.24 9.70 4.25
CA LYS A 27 -15.92 11.00 4.05
C LYS A 27 -16.34 11.21 2.60
N ARG A 28 -15.48 10.87 1.64
CA ARG A 28 -15.78 10.99 0.21
C ARG A 28 -16.86 10.01 -0.25
N ALA A 29 -16.91 8.81 0.33
CA ALA A 29 -17.99 7.85 0.13
C ALA A 29 -19.32 8.40 0.66
N ALA A 30 -19.32 8.94 1.89
CA ALA A 30 -20.51 9.53 2.50
C ALA A 30 -21.09 10.70 1.66
N TRP A 31 -20.25 11.55 1.07
CA TRP A 31 -20.70 12.61 0.14
C TRP A 31 -21.40 12.07 -1.12
N ARG A 32 -21.25 10.77 -1.41
CA ARG A 32 -21.89 10.07 -2.53
C ARG A 32 -23.03 9.15 -2.09
N GLY A 33 -23.46 9.25 -0.82
CA GLY A 33 -24.51 8.40 -0.27
C GLY A 33 -24.08 6.94 -0.06
N ILE A 34 -22.76 6.69 0.05
CA ILE A 34 -22.20 5.37 0.31
C ILE A 34 -21.81 5.29 1.78
N GLU A 35 -22.37 4.33 2.50
CA GLU A 35 -21.98 3.99 3.87
C GLU A 35 -20.73 3.11 3.83
N VAL A 36 -19.74 3.40 4.67
CA VAL A 36 -18.52 2.59 4.80
C VAL A 36 -18.44 1.99 6.21
N ASP A 37 -18.42 0.66 6.26
CA ASP A 37 -18.13 -0.12 7.45
C ASP A 37 -16.60 -0.33 7.49
N VAL A 38 -15.92 0.32 8.43
CA VAL A 38 -14.46 0.20 8.60
C VAL A 38 -14.17 -0.90 9.61
N VAL A 39 -13.52 -1.96 9.16
CA VAL A 39 -13.08 -3.08 10.00
C VAL A 39 -11.57 -3.00 10.14
N GLU A 40 -11.08 -2.78 11.35
CA GLU A 40 -9.65 -2.89 11.65
C GLU A 40 -9.27 -4.38 11.77
N TYR A 41 -8.18 -4.73 11.12
CA TYR A 41 -7.57 -6.04 11.22
C TYR A 41 -6.17 -5.92 11.80
N ASN A 42 -5.92 -6.57 12.93
CA ASN A 42 -4.62 -6.59 13.62
C ASN A 42 -4.11 -8.04 13.73
N PRO A 43 -2.81 -8.26 14.02
CA PRO A 43 -2.26 -9.59 14.15
C PRO A 43 -3.05 -10.46 15.12
N GLY A 44 -3.42 -11.66 14.66
CA GLY A 44 -4.20 -12.63 15.42
C GLY A 44 -5.72 -12.53 15.27
N ASP A 45 -6.23 -11.45 14.69
CA ASP A 45 -7.66 -11.33 14.43
C ASP A 45 -8.14 -12.33 13.36
N SER A 46 -9.45 -12.62 13.34
CA SER A 46 -10.08 -13.32 12.23
C SER A 46 -10.21 -12.38 11.04
N PHE A 47 -9.74 -12.83 9.86
CA PHE A 47 -9.89 -12.03 8.64
C PHE A 47 -11.37 -12.00 8.22
N PRO A 48 -11.93 -10.83 7.83
CA PRO A 48 -13.34 -10.71 7.46
C PRO A 48 -13.74 -11.55 6.24
N ASP A 49 -14.92 -12.17 6.28
CA ASP A 49 -15.45 -13.00 5.19
C ASP A 49 -15.86 -12.19 3.95
N SER A 50 -16.17 -10.91 4.11
CA SER A 50 -16.55 -10.03 3.00
C SER A 50 -15.76 -8.72 3.06
N VAL A 51 -15.19 -8.31 1.93
CA VAL A 51 -14.34 -7.12 1.81
C VAL A 51 -14.60 -6.46 0.46
N ASP A 52 -14.86 -5.16 0.47
CA ASP A 52 -15.07 -4.37 -0.76
C ASP A 52 -13.87 -3.45 -1.06
N LEU A 53 -13.02 -3.19 -0.08
CA LEU A 53 -11.83 -2.35 -0.21
C LEU A 53 -10.79 -2.73 0.86
N VAL A 54 -9.55 -2.89 0.48
CA VAL A 54 -8.43 -3.12 1.41
C VAL A 54 -7.55 -1.88 1.48
N HIS A 55 -7.23 -1.44 2.69
CA HIS A 55 -6.21 -0.42 2.94
C HIS A 55 -5.07 -0.99 3.78
N VAL A 56 -3.83 -0.80 3.30
CA VAL A 56 -2.60 -1.14 4.03
C VAL A 56 -1.73 0.10 4.07
N GLY A 57 -1.55 0.64 5.25
CA GLY A 57 -0.85 1.89 5.47
C GLY A 57 0.68 1.76 5.48
N SER A 58 1.32 2.87 5.79
CA SER A 58 2.77 2.96 5.95
C SER A 58 3.15 2.74 7.41
N GLY A 59 4.23 2.01 7.64
CA GLY A 59 4.80 1.81 8.95
C GLY A 59 6.33 1.78 8.94
N PRO A 60 6.98 1.95 10.10
CA PRO A 60 8.41 1.80 10.22
C PRO A 60 8.82 0.35 9.93
N ARG A 61 10.08 0.12 9.64
CA ARG A 61 10.59 -1.24 9.38
C ARG A 61 10.28 -2.21 10.53
N SER A 62 10.35 -1.73 11.77
CA SER A 62 9.97 -2.53 12.96
C SER A 62 8.50 -2.97 12.93
N GLY A 63 7.58 -2.08 12.52
CA GLY A 63 6.17 -2.42 12.35
C GLY A 63 5.95 -3.45 11.24
N GLN A 64 6.62 -3.29 10.10
CA GLN A 64 6.58 -4.26 9.00
C GLN A 64 7.07 -5.65 9.45
N LEU A 65 8.15 -5.72 10.21
CA LEU A 65 8.67 -6.97 10.75
C LEU A 65 7.72 -7.59 11.79
N ALA A 66 7.09 -6.77 12.62
CA ALA A 66 6.15 -7.25 13.64
C ALA A 66 4.92 -7.94 13.03
N VAL A 67 4.48 -7.52 11.84
CA VAL A 67 3.31 -8.11 11.16
C VAL A 67 3.66 -9.24 10.19
N ALA A 68 4.93 -9.50 9.93
CA ALA A 68 5.37 -10.40 8.84
C ALA A 68 4.77 -11.82 8.94
N ALA A 69 4.79 -12.42 10.13
CA ALA A 69 4.26 -13.77 10.34
C ALA A 69 2.73 -13.83 10.18
N ASP A 70 2.03 -12.80 10.63
CA ASP A 70 0.58 -12.71 10.46
C ASP A 70 0.20 -12.40 9.02
N LEU A 71 0.98 -11.59 8.34
CA LEU A 71 0.80 -11.30 6.91
C LEU A 71 0.94 -12.58 6.06
N GLU A 72 1.88 -13.47 6.37
CA GLU A 72 1.99 -14.77 5.73
C GLU A 72 0.71 -15.60 5.94
N ARG A 73 0.14 -15.58 7.15
CA ARG A 73 -1.11 -16.26 7.49
C ARG A 73 -2.30 -15.79 6.64
N ILE A 74 -2.42 -14.49 6.36
CA ILE A 74 -3.55 -13.93 5.58
C ILE A 74 -3.22 -13.73 4.10
N ALA A 75 -2.01 -14.00 3.67
CA ALA A 75 -1.57 -13.73 2.28
C ALA A 75 -2.44 -14.42 1.23
N ALA A 76 -2.91 -15.64 1.49
CA ALA A 76 -3.82 -16.34 0.60
C ALA A 76 -5.15 -15.58 0.43
N ALA A 77 -5.78 -15.17 1.53
CA ALA A 77 -7.02 -14.40 1.49
C ALA A 77 -6.86 -13.06 0.76
N LEU A 78 -5.73 -12.37 0.95
CA LEU A 78 -5.45 -11.12 0.22
C LEU A 78 -5.29 -11.36 -1.28
N ARG A 79 -4.62 -12.45 -1.68
CA ARG A 79 -4.51 -12.81 -3.11
C ARG A 79 -5.86 -13.18 -3.73
N ASP A 80 -6.71 -13.87 -2.98
CA ASP A 80 -8.06 -14.23 -3.42
C ASP A 80 -8.93 -12.98 -3.61
N LEU A 81 -8.84 -11.99 -2.72
CA LEU A 81 -9.50 -10.70 -2.87
C LEU A 81 -9.02 -9.96 -4.14
N LYS A 82 -7.69 -9.95 -4.39
CA LYS A 82 -7.16 -9.36 -5.62
C LYS A 82 -7.67 -10.09 -6.86
N ALA A 83 -7.75 -11.42 -6.84
CA ALA A 83 -8.28 -12.22 -7.94
C ALA A 83 -9.78 -11.98 -8.21
N GLN A 84 -10.51 -11.48 -7.22
CA GLN A 84 -11.90 -11.04 -7.29
C GLN A 84 -12.05 -9.56 -7.66
N ASP A 85 -10.97 -8.90 -8.09
CA ASP A 85 -10.93 -7.47 -8.43
C ASP A 85 -11.31 -6.52 -7.27
N VAL A 86 -11.19 -6.97 -6.02
CA VAL A 86 -11.32 -6.07 -4.87
C VAL A 86 -10.20 -5.03 -4.92
N PRO A 87 -10.51 -3.73 -4.86
CA PRO A 87 -9.51 -2.68 -4.89
C PRO A 87 -8.66 -2.64 -3.61
N PHE A 88 -7.39 -2.31 -3.79
CA PHE A 88 -6.42 -2.12 -2.72
C PHE A 88 -5.84 -0.70 -2.76
N LEU A 89 -5.75 -0.07 -1.60
CA LEU A 89 -4.93 1.13 -1.39
C LEU A 89 -3.76 0.77 -0.48
N ALA A 90 -2.59 0.57 -1.07
CA ALA A 90 -1.36 0.22 -0.35
C ALA A 90 -0.36 1.38 -0.41
N ILE A 91 0.08 1.86 0.74
CA ILE A 91 0.92 3.06 0.86
C ILE A 91 2.30 2.67 1.37
N ALA A 92 3.36 3.08 0.64
CA ALA A 92 4.76 2.92 1.03
C ALA A 92 5.10 1.53 1.61
N GLY A 93 5.24 1.39 2.94
CA GLY A 93 5.48 0.10 3.59
C GLY A 93 4.42 -0.96 3.30
N GLY A 94 3.16 -0.57 3.22
CA GLY A 94 2.06 -1.47 2.81
C GLY A 94 2.22 -1.98 1.38
N TRP A 95 2.65 -1.11 0.45
CA TRP A 95 3.01 -1.53 -0.90
C TRP A 95 4.15 -2.54 -0.92
N GLN A 96 5.20 -2.30 -0.11
CA GLN A 96 6.35 -3.21 0.02
C GLN A 96 5.92 -4.59 0.51
N LEU A 97 5.08 -4.64 1.55
CA LEU A 97 4.57 -5.87 2.14
C LEU A 97 3.66 -6.68 1.21
N LEU A 98 2.94 -6.02 0.31
CA LEU A 98 2.04 -6.67 -0.65
C LEU A 98 2.71 -7.09 -1.96
N GLY A 99 3.97 -6.70 -2.20
CA GLY A 99 4.77 -7.17 -3.34
C GLY A 99 5.19 -8.63 -3.22
N GLN A 100 6.09 -9.07 -4.08
CA GLN A 100 6.65 -10.43 -4.02
C GLN A 100 7.86 -10.53 -3.09
N SER A 101 8.68 -9.48 -3.06
CA SER A 101 9.89 -9.46 -2.22
C SER A 101 10.32 -8.05 -1.87
N VAL A 102 11.06 -7.99 -0.77
CA VAL A 102 11.79 -6.79 -0.33
C VAL A 102 13.26 -7.17 -0.17
N THR A 103 14.14 -6.46 -0.89
CA THR A 103 15.59 -6.59 -0.77
C THR A 103 16.11 -5.44 0.09
N THR A 104 16.86 -5.74 1.14
CA THR A 104 17.51 -4.72 1.98
C THR A 104 18.73 -4.13 1.29
N GLU A 105 19.26 -3.01 1.83
CA GLU A 105 20.52 -2.42 1.37
C GLU A 105 21.71 -3.39 1.45
N ALA A 106 21.69 -4.32 2.39
CA ALA A 106 22.70 -5.37 2.55
C ALA A 106 22.52 -6.53 1.54
N GLY A 107 21.50 -6.49 0.70
CA GLY A 107 21.19 -7.53 -0.28
C GLY A 107 20.38 -8.71 0.29
N GLU A 108 19.93 -8.63 1.53
CA GLU A 108 19.07 -9.65 2.10
C GLU A 108 17.66 -9.58 1.46
N VAL A 109 17.16 -10.71 1.00
CA VAL A 109 15.85 -10.81 0.36
C VAL A 109 14.87 -11.48 1.32
N SER A 110 13.74 -10.83 1.55
CA SER A 110 12.59 -11.39 2.26
C SER A 110 11.39 -11.52 1.34
N ALA A 111 10.67 -12.63 1.44
CA ALA A 111 9.39 -12.80 0.77
C ALA A 111 8.35 -11.83 1.38
N ALA A 112 7.39 -11.42 0.56
CA ALA A 112 6.24 -10.62 0.95
C ALA A 112 4.95 -11.36 0.55
N ALA A 113 3.78 -10.73 0.67
CA ALA A 113 2.50 -11.42 0.50
C ALA A 113 2.17 -11.84 -0.95
N ALA A 114 2.93 -11.39 -1.93
CA ALA A 114 2.78 -11.67 -3.36
C ALA A 114 1.35 -11.37 -3.89
N VAL A 115 0.73 -10.31 -3.40
CA VAL A 115 -0.55 -9.80 -3.89
C VAL A 115 -0.34 -9.06 -5.21
N PHE A 116 0.72 -8.25 -5.30
CA PHE A 116 1.08 -7.48 -6.48
C PHE A 116 2.34 -8.02 -7.16
N SER A 117 2.39 -7.89 -8.48
CA SER A 117 3.56 -8.23 -9.31
C SER A 117 4.60 -7.12 -9.20
N SER A 118 5.23 -6.98 -8.04
CA SER A 118 6.27 -5.99 -7.76
C SER A 118 7.35 -6.55 -6.84
N ALA A 119 8.56 -6.02 -6.98
CA ALA A 119 9.67 -6.26 -6.07
C ALA A 119 10.29 -4.92 -5.68
N VAL A 120 10.69 -4.79 -4.44
CA VAL A 120 11.21 -3.56 -3.86
C VAL A 120 12.64 -3.76 -3.39
N THR A 121 13.51 -2.80 -3.70
CA THR A 121 14.86 -2.70 -3.14
C THR A 121 14.94 -1.45 -2.26
N LEU A 122 15.32 -1.62 -1.00
CA LEU A 122 15.59 -0.52 -0.09
C LEU A 122 16.94 0.12 -0.45
N GLU A 123 17.01 1.46 -0.39
CA GLU A 123 18.19 2.25 -0.73
C GLU A 123 18.69 3.04 0.49
N ALA A 124 20.00 3.21 0.61
CA ALA A 124 20.66 3.96 1.67
C ALA A 124 20.29 5.46 1.69
N GLY A 125 19.91 6.00 0.54
CA GLY A 125 19.48 7.39 0.41
C GLY A 125 17.98 7.52 0.26
N ARG A 126 17.49 8.75 0.41
CA ARG A 126 16.08 9.08 0.15
C ARG A 126 15.94 9.90 -1.12
N HIS A 127 14.89 9.62 -1.85
CA HIS A 127 14.41 10.45 -2.95
C HIS A 127 13.37 11.42 -2.37
N VAL A 128 13.68 12.71 -2.44
CA VAL A 128 12.80 13.76 -1.88
C VAL A 128 12.62 14.84 -2.95
N GLY A 129 11.37 15.17 -3.27
CA GLY A 129 11.08 16.23 -4.23
C GLY A 129 9.66 16.23 -4.76
N GLU A 130 9.33 17.31 -5.43
CA GLU A 130 8.07 17.42 -6.17
C GLU A 130 8.11 16.52 -7.40
N VAL A 131 6.95 15.98 -7.78
CA VAL A 131 6.80 15.14 -8.95
C VAL A 131 5.53 15.53 -9.71
N VAL A 132 5.62 15.56 -11.03
CA VAL A 132 4.48 15.74 -11.92
C VAL A 132 4.37 14.54 -12.84
N LEU A 133 3.20 13.94 -12.88
CA LEU A 133 2.87 12.81 -13.74
C LEU A 133 1.90 13.24 -14.83
N ASP A 134 2.08 12.70 -16.03
CA ASP A 134 1.04 12.65 -17.06
C ASP A 134 0.33 11.30 -16.96
N SER A 135 -0.99 11.31 -16.81
CA SER A 135 -1.78 10.12 -16.54
C SER A 135 -3.07 10.10 -17.38
N PRO A 136 -3.74 8.94 -17.55
CA PRO A 136 -5.06 8.85 -18.18
C PRO A 136 -6.14 9.71 -17.50
N PHE A 137 -5.93 10.13 -16.25
CA PHE A 137 -6.85 10.97 -15.48
C PHE A 137 -6.47 12.46 -15.53
N GLY A 138 -5.50 12.83 -16.37
CA GLY A 138 -4.93 14.16 -16.46
C GLY A 138 -3.60 14.29 -15.71
N ARG A 139 -3.14 15.53 -15.60
CA ARG A 139 -1.87 15.83 -14.95
C ARG A 139 -2.02 15.77 -13.43
N LEU A 140 -1.16 14.98 -12.77
CA LEU A 140 -1.11 14.80 -11.32
C LEU A 140 0.17 15.45 -10.79
N ALA A 141 0.04 16.31 -9.80
CA ALA A 141 1.15 16.86 -9.04
C ALA A 141 1.21 16.20 -7.65
N GLY A 142 2.39 15.85 -7.21
CA GLY A 142 2.63 15.21 -5.93
C GLY A 142 4.01 15.47 -5.38
N PHE A 143 4.32 14.80 -4.30
CA PHE A 143 5.60 14.87 -3.63
C PHE A 143 6.08 13.46 -3.30
N GLU A 144 7.32 13.13 -3.62
CA GLU A 144 7.94 11.87 -3.25
C GLU A 144 8.87 12.06 -2.04
N ASN A 145 8.84 11.11 -1.12
CA ASN A 145 9.76 11.03 0.01
C ASN A 145 9.92 9.56 0.42
N HIS A 146 10.79 8.84 -0.27
CA HIS A 146 11.00 7.41 -0.05
C HIS A 146 12.47 7.02 -0.20
N GLY A 147 12.88 5.90 0.38
CA GLY A 147 14.20 5.28 0.26
C GLY A 147 14.08 3.88 -0.33
N SER A 148 13.44 3.77 -1.49
CA SER A 148 13.30 2.48 -2.16
C SER A 148 13.10 2.63 -3.66
N ALA A 149 13.55 1.65 -4.42
CA ALA A 149 13.21 1.46 -5.82
C ALA A 149 12.21 0.31 -5.95
N THR A 150 11.22 0.47 -6.83
CA THR A 150 10.24 -0.58 -7.12
C THR A 150 10.32 -0.99 -8.58
N ILE A 151 10.39 -2.28 -8.82
CA ILE A 151 10.21 -2.87 -10.14
C ILE A 151 8.82 -3.50 -10.17
N VAL A 152 8.02 -3.15 -11.19
CA VAL A 152 6.73 -3.77 -11.48
C VAL A 152 6.84 -4.65 -12.72
N PHE A 153 6.11 -5.75 -12.73
CA PHE A 153 6.13 -6.72 -13.83
C PHE A 153 4.75 -7.35 -14.01
N GLY A 154 4.63 -8.23 -15.02
CA GLY A 154 3.36 -8.89 -15.31
C GLY A 154 2.28 -7.93 -15.79
N ASP A 155 1.14 -7.95 -15.12
CA ASP A 155 -0.07 -7.17 -15.45
C ASP A 155 -0.12 -5.79 -14.77
N ALA A 156 0.89 -5.45 -13.95
CA ALA A 156 0.95 -4.18 -13.26
C ALA A 156 1.07 -3.01 -14.26
N ARG A 157 0.24 -1.99 -14.06
CA ARG A 157 0.21 -0.80 -14.91
C ARG A 157 0.60 0.43 -14.10
N PRO A 158 1.54 1.27 -14.58
CA PRO A 158 1.84 2.52 -13.94
C PRO A 158 0.63 3.47 -14.00
N LEU A 159 0.46 4.28 -12.96
CA LEU A 159 -0.58 5.31 -12.91
C LEU A 159 -0.34 6.40 -13.97
N GLY A 160 0.91 6.63 -14.35
CA GLY A 160 1.30 7.63 -15.35
C GLY A 160 2.81 7.67 -15.54
N THR A 161 3.25 8.59 -16.38
CA THR A 161 4.67 8.83 -16.69
C THR A 161 5.13 10.10 -16.01
N VAL A 162 6.28 10.06 -15.33
CA VAL A 162 6.90 11.25 -14.75
C VAL A 162 7.37 12.18 -15.86
N ILE A 163 6.84 13.41 -15.90
CA ILE A 163 7.20 14.44 -16.88
C ILE A 163 8.03 15.57 -16.28
N ALA A 164 8.00 15.74 -14.96
CA ALA A 164 8.88 16.64 -14.23
C ALA A 164 9.15 16.10 -12.83
N SER A 165 10.38 16.24 -12.35
CA SER A 165 10.77 15.85 -11.00
C SER A 165 11.81 16.82 -10.46
N GLY A 166 11.56 17.31 -9.23
CA GLY A 166 12.50 18.06 -8.40
C GLY A 166 13.35 17.18 -7.50
N ARG A 167 13.49 15.90 -7.83
CA ARG A 167 14.16 14.87 -7.03
C ARG A 167 15.57 15.27 -6.63
N LYS A 168 15.82 15.26 -5.33
CA LYS A 168 17.16 15.30 -4.74
C LYS A 168 17.42 13.97 -4.04
N LYS A 169 18.58 13.37 -4.27
CA LYS A 169 19.05 12.22 -3.49
C LYS A 169 19.82 12.76 -2.29
N THR A 170 19.34 12.49 -1.09
CA THR A 170 19.97 12.89 0.19
C THR A 170 20.48 11.68 0.94
#